data_8585387ec0b22a13f3e13926d4be488f
#
_entry.id   8585387ec0b22a13f3e13926d4be488f
#
_cell.length_a   1.000
_cell.length_b   1.000
_cell.length_c   1.000
_cell.angle_alpha   90.00
_cell.angle_beta   90.00
_cell.angle_gamma   90.00
#
_symmetry.space_group_name_H-M   'P 1'
#
loop_
_entity.id
_entity.type
_entity.pdbx_description
1 polymer ?
#
loop_
_entity_poly.entity_id
_entity_poly.type
_entity_poly.pdbx_seq_one_letter_code
_entity_poly.pdbx_strand_id
1 'polypeptide(L)'
;MNKSREIVCIVCPNGCRMNVSYDENNKVTQVENASCKKGEEYAVNEIQCPKRSITSTVGVINGALPLVSVRTDKPVPKEKIAAALEEIRKIRLEAPVKFHQIIMNDLLETGAQLISTKEVARLEKM
;
A
#
# COMPACT_ATOMS: atom_id res chain seq x y z
N MET A 1 10.99 19.17 21.61
CA MET A 1 10.61 20.21 20.66
C MET A 1 9.52 19.73 19.74
N ASN A 2 8.48 20.52 19.58
CA ASN A 2 7.44 20.19 18.60
C ASN A 2 7.93 20.50 17.21
N LYS A 3 7.68 19.57 16.29
CA LYS A 3 7.97 19.74 14.87
C LYS A 3 6.67 20.06 14.14
N SER A 4 6.78 20.70 12.99
CA SER A 4 5.62 20.97 12.16
C SER A 4 5.91 20.60 10.71
N ARG A 5 4.88 20.19 10.00
CA ARG A 5 4.96 19.80 8.59
C ARG A 5 3.71 20.22 7.86
N GLU A 6 3.88 20.71 6.64
CA GLU A 6 2.74 20.99 5.76
C GLU A 6 2.36 19.72 5.02
N ILE A 7 1.08 19.36 5.08
CA ILE A 7 0.53 18.19 4.38
C ILE A 7 -0.59 18.66 3.47
N VAL A 8 -0.55 18.23 2.21
CA VAL A 8 -1.62 18.49 1.25
C VAL A 8 -2.59 17.32 1.27
N CYS A 9 -3.86 17.63 1.52
CA CYS A 9 -4.90 16.60 1.55
C CYS A 9 -5.18 16.05 0.15
N ILE A 10 -5.11 14.74 -0.02
CA ILE A 10 -5.39 14.07 -1.28
C ILE A 10 -6.74 13.35 -1.29
N VAL A 11 -7.49 13.45 -0.18
CA VAL A 11 -8.77 12.75 -0.03
C VAL A 11 -9.85 13.35 -0.92
N CYS A 12 -9.77 14.66 -1.19
CA CYS A 12 -10.72 15.34 -2.07
C CYS A 12 -9.97 16.22 -3.09
N PRO A 13 -10.63 16.63 -4.20
CA PRO A 13 -9.97 17.42 -5.24
C PRO A 13 -9.51 18.82 -4.81
N ASN A 14 -9.99 19.32 -3.67
CA ASN A 14 -9.67 20.68 -3.23
C ASN A 14 -8.22 20.89 -2.84
N GLY A 15 -7.48 19.82 -2.54
CA GLY A 15 -6.06 19.91 -2.24
C GLY A 15 -5.73 20.81 -1.05
N CYS A 16 -6.51 20.72 0.03
CA CYS A 16 -6.32 21.57 1.20
C CYS A 16 -4.94 21.38 1.83
N ARG A 17 -4.27 22.48 2.10
CA ARG A 17 -2.97 22.46 2.77
C ARG A 17 -3.20 22.56 4.27
N MET A 18 -2.62 21.62 5.00
CA MET A 18 -2.77 21.54 6.46
C MET A 18 -1.40 21.66 7.11
N ASN A 19 -1.34 22.36 8.24
CA ASN A 19 -0.14 22.40 9.06
C ASN A 19 -0.33 21.44 10.23
N VAL A 20 0.56 20.47 10.33
CA VAL A 20 0.49 19.44 11.36
C VAL A 20 1.67 19.62 12.29
N SER A 21 1.38 19.79 13.57
CA SER A 21 2.38 19.84 14.63
C SER A 21 2.47 18.48 15.31
N TYR A 22 3.67 18.00 15.55
CA TYR A 22 3.91 16.69 16.17
C TYR A 22 5.14 16.73 17.07
N ASP A 23 5.20 15.78 18.01
CA ASP A 23 6.30 15.70 18.97
C ASP A 23 7.43 14.79 18.45
N GLU A 24 8.46 14.59 19.29
CA GLU A 24 9.62 13.76 18.96
C GLU A 24 9.27 12.29 18.69
N ASN A 25 8.14 11.84 19.23
CA ASN A 25 7.64 10.47 19.04
C ASN A 25 6.71 10.35 17.84
N ASN A 26 6.64 11.39 17.02
CA ASN A 26 5.73 11.49 15.86
C ASN A 26 4.25 11.42 16.25
N LYS A 27 3.93 11.87 17.46
CA LYS A 27 2.54 11.97 17.90
C LYS A 27 2.00 13.34 17.53
N VAL A 28 0.91 13.38 16.77
CA VAL A 28 0.29 14.61 16.35
C VAL A 28 -0.31 15.34 17.53
N THR A 29 0.07 16.60 17.71
CA THR A 29 -0.45 17.45 18.79
C THR A 29 -1.49 18.43 18.29
N GLN A 30 -1.40 18.87 17.04
CA GLN A 30 -2.33 19.84 16.47
C GLN A 30 -2.37 19.72 14.95
N VAL A 31 -3.54 19.89 14.36
CA VAL A 31 -3.74 20.00 12.91
C VAL A 31 -4.46 21.31 12.63
N GLU A 32 -3.84 22.17 11.82
CA GLU A 32 -4.42 23.46 11.43
C GLU A 32 -4.83 23.42 9.96
N ASN A 33 -5.88 24.21 9.64
CA ASN A 33 -6.38 24.38 8.27
C ASN A 33 -6.98 23.12 7.64
N ALA A 34 -7.39 22.14 8.45
CA ALA A 34 -8.13 21.00 7.97
C ALA A 34 -9.57 21.42 7.64
N SER A 35 -9.98 21.27 6.39
CA SER A 35 -11.32 21.67 5.94
C SER A 35 -12.39 20.66 6.34
N CYS A 36 -12.01 19.43 6.61
CA CYS A 36 -12.95 18.38 6.96
C CYS A 36 -12.26 17.33 7.84
N LYS A 37 -13.09 16.53 8.47
CA LYS A 37 -12.61 15.47 9.37
C LYS A 37 -11.74 14.46 8.67
N LYS A 38 -12.06 14.12 7.41
CA LYS A 38 -11.27 13.20 6.61
C LYS A 38 -9.86 13.71 6.35
N GLY A 39 -9.73 15.00 6.08
CA GLY A 39 -8.43 15.64 5.90
C GLY A 39 -7.59 15.60 7.17
N GLU A 40 -8.22 15.84 8.31
CA GLU A 40 -7.55 15.76 9.61
C GLU A 40 -7.05 14.35 9.89
N GLU A 41 -7.88 13.34 9.67
CA GLU A 41 -7.49 11.94 9.82
C GLU A 41 -6.34 11.56 8.90
N TYR A 42 -6.38 12.02 7.66
CA TYR A 42 -5.31 11.79 6.71
C TYR A 42 -3.98 12.37 7.21
N ALA A 43 -4.01 13.61 7.71
CA ALA A 43 -2.82 14.27 8.23
C ALA A 43 -2.24 13.53 9.42
N VAL A 44 -3.07 13.09 10.35
CA VAL A 44 -2.64 12.33 11.52
C VAL A 44 -1.98 11.02 11.09
N ASN A 45 -2.59 10.28 10.17
CA ASN A 45 -2.06 9.02 9.68
C ASN A 45 -0.72 9.19 8.95
N GLU A 46 -0.54 10.29 8.20
CA GLU A 46 0.70 10.55 7.49
C GLU A 46 1.89 10.76 8.44
N ILE A 47 1.64 11.27 9.62
CA ILE A 47 2.69 11.51 10.62
C ILE A 47 2.86 10.30 11.55
N GLN A 48 1.78 9.80 12.12
CA GLN A 48 1.83 8.75 13.14
C GLN A 48 2.05 7.36 12.56
N CYS A 49 1.36 7.04 11.48
CA CYS A 49 1.42 5.71 10.88
C CYS A 49 1.19 5.80 9.37
N PRO A 50 2.17 6.31 8.61
CA PRO A 50 2.02 6.42 7.16
C PRO A 50 1.86 5.03 6.55
N LYS A 51 0.82 4.87 5.73
CA LYS A 51 0.51 3.62 5.05
C LYS A 51 0.39 3.85 3.57
N ARG A 52 0.81 2.86 2.80
CA ARG A 52 0.73 2.90 1.33
C ARG A 52 0.27 1.56 0.80
N SER A 53 -0.53 1.58 -0.25
CA SER A 53 -0.83 0.37 -1.01
C SER A 53 0.39 -0.01 -1.83
N ILE A 54 0.72 -1.30 -1.84
CA ILE A 54 1.85 -1.82 -2.62
C ILE A 54 1.31 -2.41 -3.91
N THR A 55 1.95 -2.07 -5.03
CA THR A 55 1.71 -2.72 -6.32
C THR A 55 3.05 -3.25 -6.82
N SER A 56 3.02 -4.44 -7.41
CA SER A 56 4.24 -5.08 -7.91
C SER A 56 3.87 -6.14 -8.94
N THR A 57 4.84 -6.95 -9.32
CA THR A 57 4.64 -8.11 -10.19
C THR A 57 5.32 -9.33 -9.58
N VAL A 58 4.74 -10.50 -9.83
CA VAL A 58 5.35 -11.78 -9.43
C VAL A 58 5.52 -12.66 -10.66
N GLY A 59 6.53 -13.53 -10.63
CA GLY A 59 6.79 -14.45 -11.72
C GLY A 59 5.72 -15.52 -11.82
N VAL A 60 5.36 -15.89 -13.05
CA VAL A 60 4.38 -16.94 -13.32
C VAL A 60 5.08 -18.07 -14.09
N ILE A 61 4.93 -19.29 -13.58
CA ILE A 61 5.47 -20.50 -14.19
C ILE A 61 4.40 -21.11 -15.09
N ASN A 62 4.78 -21.46 -16.33
CA ASN A 62 3.86 -22.05 -17.30
C ASN A 62 2.66 -21.17 -17.64
N GLY A 63 2.80 -19.85 -17.50
CA GLY A 63 1.75 -18.90 -17.82
C GLY A 63 1.87 -18.35 -19.23
N ALA A 64 0.76 -17.91 -19.79
CA ALA A 64 0.73 -17.21 -21.07
C ALA A 64 1.55 -15.90 -20.99
N LEU A 65 1.69 -15.35 -19.79
CA LEU A 65 2.55 -14.21 -19.51
C LEU A 65 3.58 -14.61 -18.45
N PRO A 66 4.81 -14.06 -18.53
CA PRO A 66 5.86 -14.39 -17.55
C PRO A 66 5.65 -13.77 -16.17
N LEU A 67 4.84 -12.72 -16.08
CA LEU A 67 4.58 -11.97 -14.86
C LEU A 67 3.09 -11.67 -14.72
N VAL A 68 2.64 -11.52 -13.49
CA VAL A 68 1.29 -11.07 -13.19
C VAL A 68 1.37 -9.89 -12.21
N SER A 69 0.54 -8.89 -12.45
CA SER A 69 0.46 -7.74 -11.55
C SER A 69 -0.26 -8.13 -10.26
N VAL A 70 0.25 -7.65 -9.14
CA VAL A 70 -0.30 -7.91 -7.81
C VAL A 70 -0.40 -6.62 -7.02
N ARG A 71 -1.28 -6.60 -6.04
CA ARG A 71 -1.41 -5.46 -5.12
C ARG A 71 -1.85 -5.93 -3.75
N THR A 72 -1.66 -5.09 -2.77
CA THR A 72 -2.24 -5.32 -1.45
C THR A 72 -3.69 -4.85 -1.45
N ASP A 73 -4.56 -5.58 -0.75
CA ASP A 73 -5.96 -5.20 -0.60
C ASP A 73 -6.16 -4.07 0.41
N LYS A 74 -5.19 -3.86 1.29
CA LYS A 74 -5.19 -2.81 2.30
C LYS A 74 -3.85 -2.10 2.33
N PRO A 75 -3.80 -0.83 2.77
CA PRO A 75 -2.53 -0.14 2.91
C PRO A 75 -1.61 -0.82 3.93
N VAL A 76 -0.32 -0.77 3.65
CA VAL A 76 0.74 -1.35 4.48
C VAL A 76 1.56 -0.22 5.10
N PRO A 77 2.01 -0.33 6.37
CA PRO A 77 2.88 0.69 6.96
C PRO A 77 4.11 0.94 6.11
N LYS A 78 4.45 2.21 5.91
CA LYS A 78 5.55 2.64 5.06
C LYS A 78 6.87 1.95 5.41
N GLU A 79 7.13 1.77 6.69
CA GLU A 79 8.36 1.13 7.19
C GLU A 79 8.48 -0.35 6.81
N LYS A 80 7.37 -1.01 6.47
CA LYS A 80 7.34 -2.41 6.07
C LYS A 80 7.37 -2.63 4.56
N ILE A 81 7.30 -1.57 3.77
CA ILE A 81 7.22 -1.67 2.31
C ILE A 81 8.44 -2.36 1.71
N ALA A 82 9.65 -1.98 2.13
CA ALA A 82 10.88 -2.58 1.60
C ALA A 82 10.92 -4.09 1.84
N ALA A 83 10.62 -4.51 3.07
CA ALA A 83 10.58 -5.93 3.42
C ALA A 83 9.48 -6.68 2.68
N ALA A 84 8.32 -6.04 2.53
CA ALA A 84 7.20 -6.61 1.78
C ALA A 84 7.56 -6.83 0.31
N LEU A 85 8.23 -5.87 -0.32
CA LEU A 85 8.67 -6.00 -1.72
C LEU A 85 9.68 -7.13 -1.89
N GLU A 86 10.58 -7.32 -0.92
CA GLU A 86 11.52 -8.44 -0.97
C GLU A 86 10.80 -9.78 -0.91
N GLU A 87 9.81 -9.92 -0.03
CA GLU A 87 9.01 -11.13 0.03
C GLU A 87 8.23 -11.38 -1.26
N ILE A 88 7.67 -10.32 -1.84
CA ILE A 88 6.94 -10.41 -3.11
C ILE A 88 7.86 -10.88 -4.24
N ARG A 89 9.10 -10.41 -4.28
CA ARG A 89 10.06 -10.80 -5.32
C ARG A 89 10.40 -12.28 -5.30
N LYS A 90 10.29 -12.93 -4.15
CA LYS A 90 10.56 -14.37 -4.01
C LYS A 90 9.41 -15.24 -4.47
N ILE A 91 8.22 -14.66 -4.66
CA ILE A 91 7.03 -15.41 -5.02
C ILE A 91 7.08 -15.83 -6.49
N ARG A 92 6.76 -17.08 -6.74
CA ARG A 92 6.55 -17.62 -8.08
C ARG A 92 5.23 -18.36 -8.06
N LEU A 93 4.35 -18.04 -8.98
CA LEU A 93 3.04 -18.67 -9.08
C LEU A 93 3.01 -19.62 -10.27
N GLU A 94 2.29 -20.71 -10.13
CA GLU A 94 2.03 -21.60 -11.25
C GLU A 94 0.70 -21.21 -11.89
N ALA A 95 0.68 -21.09 -13.20
CA ALA A 95 -0.53 -20.75 -13.94
C ALA A 95 -1.55 -21.92 -13.86
N PRO A 96 -2.84 -21.65 -13.94
CA PRO A 96 -3.46 -20.36 -14.16
C PRO A 96 -3.55 -19.50 -12.89
N VAL A 97 -3.54 -18.18 -13.08
CA VAL A 97 -3.75 -17.20 -12.00
C VAL A 97 -5.07 -16.50 -12.27
N LYS A 98 -5.97 -16.52 -11.29
CA LYS A 98 -7.28 -15.90 -11.41
C LYS A 98 -7.23 -14.44 -10.99
N PHE A 99 -8.17 -13.65 -11.51
CA PHE A 99 -8.35 -12.26 -11.10
C PHE A 99 -8.71 -12.20 -9.62
N HIS A 100 -8.03 -11.32 -8.87
CA HIS A 100 -8.17 -11.20 -7.41
C HIS A 100 -7.90 -12.48 -6.63
N GLN A 101 -7.06 -13.35 -7.18
CA GLN A 101 -6.61 -14.53 -6.45
C GLN A 101 -5.74 -14.09 -5.27
N ILE A 102 -6.01 -14.65 -4.09
CA ILE A 102 -5.18 -14.39 -2.92
C ILE A 102 -3.87 -15.13 -3.06
N ILE A 103 -2.77 -14.38 -3.14
CA ILE A 103 -1.43 -14.94 -3.33
C ILE A 103 -0.75 -15.16 -1.99
N MET A 104 -0.91 -14.22 -1.07
CA MET A 104 -0.35 -14.29 0.26
C MET A 104 -1.33 -13.70 1.25
N ASN A 105 -1.63 -14.44 2.32
CA ASN A 105 -2.43 -13.97 3.43
C ASN A 105 -1.52 -13.25 4.41
N ASP A 106 -2.01 -12.15 4.98
CA ASP A 106 -1.34 -11.44 6.07
C ASP A 106 0.14 -11.15 5.77
N LEU A 107 0.36 -10.28 4.77
CA LEU A 107 1.71 -9.87 4.37
C LEU A 107 2.44 -9.19 5.53
N LEU A 108 3.49 -9.85 6.04
CA LEU A 108 4.32 -9.34 7.16
C LEU A 108 3.51 -8.92 8.40
N GLU A 109 2.45 -9.66 8.71
CA GLU A 109 1.60 -9.39 9.89
C GLU A 109 0.93 -8.00 9.85
N THR A 110 0.68 -7.48 8.66
CA THR A 110 0.03 -6.17 8.48
C THR A 110 -1.49 -6.27 8.38
N GLY A 111 -2.03 -7.49 8.25
CA GLY A 111 -3.43 -7.71 7.96
C GLY A 111 -3.81 -7.50 6.50
N ALA A 112 -2.86 -7.09 5.66
CA ALA A 112 -3.07 -6.91 4.23
C ALA A 112 -2.82 -8.22 3.50
N GLN A 113 -3.64 -8.51 2.50
CA GLN A 113 -3.47 -9.67 1.63
C GLN A 113 -2.88 -9.22 0.30
N LEU A 114 -2.03 -10.06 -0.28
CA LEU A 114 -1.52 -9.82 -1.62
C LEU A 114 -2.43 -10.53 -2.62
N ILE A 115 -3.00 -9.77 -3.55
CA ILE A 115 -3.94 -10.29 -4.54
C ILE A 115 -3.49 -9.95 -5.95
N SER A 116 -3.86 -10.79 -6.92
CA SER A 116 -3.61 -10.53 -8.33
C SER A 116 -4.58 -9.48 -8.86
N THR A 117 -4.09 -8.63 -9.77
CA THR A 117 -4.92 -7.62 -10.43
C THR A 117 -5.24 -7.97 -11.87
N LYS A 118 -4.78 -9.14 -12.32
CA LYS A 118 -4.95 -9.61 -13.68
C LYS A 118 -5.06 -11.12 -13.69
N GLU A 119 -5.75 -11.66 -14.67
CA GLU A 119 -5.81 -13.08 -14.92
C GLU A 119 -4.69 -13.50 -15.87
N VAL A 120 -4.02 -14.61 -15.56
CA VAL A 120 -3.00 -15.20 -16.44
C VAL A 120 -3.40 -16.64 -16.72
N ALA A 121 -3.65 -16.94 -17.97
CA ALA A 121 -3.98 -18.29 -18.39
C ALA A 121 -2.74 -19.17 -18.43
N ARG A 122 -2.95 -20.48 -18.31
CA ARG A 122 -1.87 -21.44 -18.47
C ARG A 122 -1.41 -21.49 -19.91
N LEU A 123 -0.12 -21.55 -20.13
CA LEU A 123 0.44 -21.70 -21.47
C LEU A 123 0.12 -23.10 -21.99
N GLU A 124 -0.63 -23.17 -23.09
CA GLU A 124 -0.93 -24.45 -23.73
C GLU A 124 0.26 -24.86 -24.60
N LYS A 125 0.75 -26.07 -24.38
CA LYS A 125 1.74 -26.67 -25.26
C LYS A 125 1.01 -27.27 -26.44
N MET A 126 1.31 -26.78 -27.60
CA MET A 126 0.88 -27.43 -28.83
C MET A 126 1.89 -28.48 -29.24
#